data_6d5581db944dea05e7be69d786ea2264
#
_entry.id   6d5581db944dea05e7be69d786ea2264
#
_cell.length_a   1.000
_cell.length_b   1.000
_cell.length_c   1.000
_cell.angle_alpha   90.00
_cell.angle_beta   90.00
_cell.angle_gamma   90.00
#
_symmetry.space_group_name_H-M   'P 1'
#
loop_
_entity.id
_entity.type
_entity.pdbx_description
1 polymer ?
#
loop_
_entity_poly.entity_id
_entity_poly.type
_entity_poly.pdbx_seq_one_letter_code
_entity_poly.pdbx_strand_id
1 'polypeptide(L)'
;MKRHLAPQAGCPPGSFGAPVIGEIREWAADPLQFAQARAQRYGPIWSTHLLGRPCVVLLEPAGNRFILSQGSQHFSWRAGWGRAMLRLMGGGLSLTDGHEHDQQRSLLKPAFAHAALQQLQPPIQHLIRQQLETWLDAQPICLLERLQALAFDVALLVVCGRTPAPIAEALHHDFAAFTAGLFTPLPYPIPATPYFRAQKAGERLRQTLSYLIELRRLNVEADALDSLSLMLQAEPSRPDDQLISELLLLLWAGHDTVASLLTWICIELAQHPDILQRLRQELSTNQHSLLDHVLREAERLHPPAPGGFRGVVETFEYAGYHVPQGWLAMYSSVYTHHMPSLWHNPTQFNPDRFAAPWSEGKQAYSLVGFGGGPRICIGLALAQVEMRLVLGELLANYQWQLMPNQDLRPVWLPTNQPRSGGLITIQRF
;
A
#
# COMPACT_ATOMS: atom_id res chain seq x y z
N MET A 1 -31.75 22.18 -4.06
CA MET A 1 -31.05 23.15 -3.20
C MET A 1 -29.58 23.22 -3.61
N LYS A 2 -29.19 24.22 -4.39
CA LYS A 2 -27.78 24.46 -4.80
C LYS A 2 -27.09 25.16 -3.62
N ARG A 3 -26.51 24.40 -2.69
CA ARG A 3 -25.50 24.97 -1.79
C ARG A 3 -24.19 25.06 -2.58
N HIS A 4 -23.84 26.26 -2.97
CA HIS A 4 -22.50 26.57 -3.45
C HIS A 4 -21.52 26.14 -2.37
N LEU A 5 -20.65 25.16 -2.68
CA LEU A 5 -19.51 24.75 -1.87
C LEU A 5 -18.41 25.82 -2.01
N ALA A 6 -18.68 27.05 -1.52
CA ALA A 6 -17.64 28.05 -1.33
C ALA A 6 -16.94 27.81 0.00
N PRO A 7 -15.63 28.11 0.13
CA PRO A 7 -14.95 28.05 1.41
C PRO A 7 -15.71 28.91 2.42
N GLN A 8 -16.01 28.34 3.59
CA GLN A 8 -16.55 29.12 4.70
C GLN A 8 -15.47 30.12 5.17
N ALA A 9 -15.87 31.25 5.71
CA ALA A 9 -14.90 32.20 6.26
C ALA A 9 -14.02 31.51 7.30
N GLY A 10 -12.70 31.71 7.19
CA GLY A 10 -11.70 31.05 8.04
C GLY A 10 -11.23 29.68 7.59
N CYS A 11 -11.85 29.04 6.59
CA CYS A 11 -11.35 27.80 6.02
C CYS A 11 -10.19 28.05 5.03
N PRO A 12 -9.32 27.03 4.77
CA PRO A 12 -8.24 27.15 3.80
C PRO A 12 -8.76 27.51 2.39
N PRO A 13 -7.99 28.32 1.61
CA PRO A 13 -8.34 28.64 0.24
C PRO A 13 -8.37 27.37 -0.61
N GLY A 14 -9.09 27.38 -1.74
CA GLY A 14 -9.12 26.18 -2.59
C GLY A 14 -10.09 26.24 -3.75
N SER A 15 -10.26 25.10 -4.38
CA SER A 15 -11.21 24.85 -5.47
C SER A 15 -12.00 23.58 -5.19
N PHE A 16 -13.25 23.54 -5.65
CA PHE A 16 -14.18 22.46 -5.31
C PHE A 16 -14.61 21.64 -6.53
N GLY A 17 -14.20 22.01 -7.73
CA GLY A 17 -14.48 21.29 -8.97
C GLY A 17 -15.97 21.17 -9.32
N ALA A 18 -16.32 20.10 -10.01
CA ALA A 18 -17.69 19.86 -10.44
C ALA A 18 -18.60 19.45 -9.26
N PRO A 19 -19.91 19.83 -9.28
CA PRO A 19 -20.85 19.37 -8.27
C PRO A 19 -20.83 17.84 -8.11
N VAL A 20 -20.90 17.35 -6.87
CA VAL A 20 -20.91 15.92 -6.46
C VAL A 20 -19.58 15.20 -6.70
N ILE A 21 -18.99 15.28 -7.89
CA ILE A 21 -17.74 14.57 -8.25
C ILE A 21 -16.52 15.26 -7.63
N GLY A 22 -16.56 16.61 -7.53
CA GLY A 22 -15.42 17.41 -7.12
C GLY A 22 -14.26 17.31 -8.11
N GLU A 23 -13.07 17.20 -7.59
CA GLU A 23 -11.82 17.15 -8.35
C GLU A 23 -11.20 15.74 -8.37
N ILE A 24 -11.96 14.69 -8.01
CA ILE A 24 -11.44 13.32 -7.88
C ILE A 24 -10.83 12.77 -9.19
N ARG A 25 -11.35 13.19 -10.35
CA ARG A 25 -10.82 12.76 -11.64
C ARG A 25 -9.41 13.29 -11.89
N GLU A 26 -9.18 14.57 -11.57
CA GLU A 26 -7.86 15.21 -11.71
C GLU A 26 -6.87 14.57 -10.74
N TRP A 27 -7.29 14.39 -9.48
CA TRP A 27 -6.47 13.74 -8.47
C TRP A 27 -6.11 12.30 -8.86
N ALA A 28 -7.06 11.51 -9.36
CA ALA A 28 -6.84 10.12 -9.74
C ALA A 28 -5.99 9.97 -11.01
N ALA A 29 -6.03 10.96 -11.91
CA ALA A 29 -5.24 10.96 -13.14
C ALA A 29 -3.76 11.20 -12.86
N ASP A 30 -3.44 12.21 -12.02
CA ASP A 30 -2.07 12.53 -11.61
C ASP A 30 -2.07 13.25 -10.25
N PRO A 31 -1.93 12.50 -9.14
CA PRO A 31 -1.92 13.07 -7.79
C PRO A 31 -0.76 14.05 -7.53
N LEU A 32 0.39 13.85 -8.19
CA LEU A 32 1.54 14.75 -8.06
C LEU A 32 1.26 16.09 -8.71
N GLN A 33 0.88 16.09 -9.99
CA GLN A 33 0.55 17.32 -10.71
C GLN A 33 -0.63 18.05 -10.06
N PHE A 34 -1.63 17.30 -9.60
CA PHE A 34 -2.77 17.84 -8.86
C PHE A 34 -2.32 18.62 -7.61
N ALA A 35 -1.44 18.03 -6.80
CA ALA A 35 -0.93 18.67 -5.60
C ALA A 35 -0.01 19.85 -5.90
N GLN A 36 0.90 19.72 -6.88
CA GLN A 36 1.82 20.79 -7.29
C GLN A 36 1.09 22.05 -7.80
N ALA A 37 0.13 21.87 -8.70
CA ALA A 37 -0.64 22.99 -9.27
C ALA A 37 -1.41 23.77 -8.17
N ARG A 38 -1.95 23.07 -7.18
CA ARG A 38 -2.70 23.70 -6.09
C ARG A 38 -1.79 24.30 -5.03
N ALA A 39 -0.67 23.65 -4.73
CA ALA A 39 0.35 24.21 -3.83
C ALA A 39 0.94 25.51 -4.39
N GLN A 40 1.18 25.58 -5.69
CA GLN A 40 1.65 26.80 -6.35
C GLN A 40 0.63 27.94 -6.27
N ARG A 41 -0.68 27.61 -6.33
CA ARG A 41 -1.76 28.62 -6.33
C ARG A 41 -2.18 29.04 -4.92
N TYR A 42 -2.21 28.13 -3.98
CA TYR A 42 -2.84 28.33 -2.66
C TYR A 42 -1.85 28.18 -1.50
N GLY A 43 -0.63 27.73 -1.76
CA GLY A 43 0.33 27.35 -0.72
C GLY A 43 0.18 25.91 -0.25
N PRO A 44 0.86 25.51 0.84
CA PRO A 44 0.92 24.12 1.30
C PRO A 44 -0.37 23.64 2.00
N ILE A 45 -1.33 24.55 2.25
CA ILE A 45 -2.59 24.27 2.94
C ILE A 45 -3.72 24.77 2.08
N TRP A 46 -4.57 23.88 1.61
CA TRP A 46 -5.69 24.25 0.75
C TRP A 46 -6.85 23.27 0.86
N SER A 47 -8.02 23.67 0.35
CA SER A 47 -9.23 22.86 0.36
C SER A 47 -9.69 22.49 -1.03
N THR A 48 -10.30 21.32 -1.14
CA THR A 48 -10.87 20.74 -2.36
C THR A 48 -12.13 19.96 -2.04
N HIS A 49 -12.71 19.32 -3.04
CA HIS A 49 -13.82 18.39 -2.87
C HIS A 49 -13.47 17.05 -3.53
N LEU A 50 -13.35 16.01 -2.72
CA LEU A 50 -13.01 14.66 -3.16
C LEU A 50 -13.98 13.64 -2.57
N LEU A 51 -14.31 12.61 -3.34
CA LEU A 51 -15.17 11.51 -2.87
C LEU A 51 -16.52 11.96 -2.30
N GLY A 52 -17.09 13.04 -2.85
CA GLY A 52 -18.37 13.60 -2.38
C GLY A 52 -18.29 14.41 -1.07
N ARG A 53 -17.08 14.75 -0.59
CA ARG A 53 -16.85 15.45 0.67
C ARG A 53 -15.85 16.59 0.50
N PRO A 54 -15.99 17.70 1.24
CA PRO A 54 -14.93 18.69 1.38
C PRO A 54 -13.68 18.02 1.98
N CYS A 55 -12.51 18.44 1.51
CA CYS A 55 -11.23 17.89 1.93
C CYS A 55 -10.22 19.00 2.14
N VAL A 56 -9.56 19.04 3.29
CA VAL A 56 -8.36 19.86 3.50
C VAL A 56 -7.14 19.03 3.11
N VAL A 57 -6.24 19.62 2.37
CA VAL A 57 -4.95 19.04 2.02
C VAL A 57 -3.85 19.75 2.79
N LEU A 58 -3.09 18.99 3.56
CA LEU A 58 -1.93 19.48 4.31
C LEU A 58 -0.69 18.84 3.68
N LEU A 59 0.12 19.69 3.06
CA LEU A 59 1.34 19.25 2.37
C LEU A 59 2.56 19.45 3.29
N GLU A 60 3.71 19.01 2.79
CA GLU A 60 5.02 19.12 3.43
C GLU A 60 5.18 18.25 4.69
N PRO A 61 6.40 18.10 5.23
CA PRO A 61 6.64 17.29 6.42
C PRO A 61 5.83 17.74 7.66
N ALA A 62 5.54 19.03 7.77
CA ALA A 62 4.74 19.57 8.87
C ALA A 62 3.28 19.08 8.78
N GLY A 63 2.66 19.16 7.59
CA GLY A 63 1.30 18.65 7.34
C GLY A 63 1.22 17.13 7.51
N ASN A 64 2.20 16.40 7.00
CA ASN A 64 2.31 14.96 7.20
C ASN A 64 2.39 14.60 8.69
N ARG A 65 3.24 15.29 9.44
CA ARG A 65 3.40 15.09 10.88
C ARG A 65 2.11 15.36 11.66
N PHE A 66 1.39 16.41 11.27
CA PHE A 66 0.12 16.75 11.91
C PHE A 66 -0.91 15.64 11.70
N ILE A 67 -1.16 15.23 10.45
CA ILE A 67 -2.17 14.21 10.13
C ILE A 67 -1.79 12.83 10.68
N LEU A 68 -0.50 12.46 10.60
CA LEU A 68 -0.04 11.12 10.95
C LEU A 68 0.24 10.91 12.44
N SER A 69 0.42 12.01 13.22
CA SER A 69 0.81 11.93 14.62
C SER A 69 0.19 13.00 15.50
N GLN A 70 0.60 14.28 15.36
CA GLN A 70 0.32 15.34 16.34
C GLN A 70 -1.17 15.67 16.48
N GLY A 71 -1.93 15.65 15.38
CA GLY A 71 -3.36 15.93 15.34
C GLY A 71 -4.24 14.69 15.35
N SER A 72 -3.71 13.53 15.71
CA SER A 72 -4.40 12.23 15.58
C SER A 72 -5.77 12.18 16.27
N GLN A 73 -5.96 12.94 17.36
CA GLN A 73 -7.24 13.05 18.07
C GLN A 73 -8.37 13.65 17.22
N HIS A 74 -8.05 14.46 16.22
CA HIS A 74 -9.04 15.07 15.33
C HIS A 74 -9.47 14.16 14.17
N PHE A 75 -8.83 13.00 14.03
CA PHE A 75 -8.96 12.17 12.83
C PHE A 75 -9.44 10.76 13.13
N SER A 76 -10.28 10.23 12.22
CA SER A 76 -10.65 8.81 12.15
C SER A 76 -10.16 8.21 10.83
N TRP A 77 -9.51 7.05 10.91
CA TRP A 77 -9.17 6.24 9.75
C TRP A 77 -10.42 5.69 9.10
N ARG A 78 -11.31 5.09 9.90
CA ARG A 78 -12.59 4.55 9.45
C ARG A 78 -13.39 5.56 8.65
N ALA A 79 -13.52 6.78 9.17
CA ALA A 79 -14.25 7.86 8.49
C ALA A 79 -13.52 8.43 7.26
N GLY A 80 -12.25 8.10 7.05
CA GLY A 80 -11.47 8.43 5.84
C GLY A 80 -11.75 7.52 4.65
N TRP A 81 -12.26 6.30 4.89
CA TRP A 81 -12.50 5.31 3.84
C TRP A 81 -13.82 5.54 3.10
N GLY A 82 -13.84 5.10 1.84
CA GLY A 82 -15.04 5.09 1.01
C GLY A 82 -16.05 4.02 1.43
N ARG A 83 -17.32 4.22 1.07
CA ARG A 83 -18.42 3.30 1.44
C ARG A 83 -18.23 1.88 0.90
N ALA A 84 -17.63 1.71 -0.28
CA ALA A 84 -17.37 0.40 -0.86
C ALA A 84 -16.42 -0.41 0.03
N MET A 85 -15.29 0.21 0.42
CA MET A 85 -14.29 -0.38 1.29
C MET A 85 -14.91 -0.83 2.63
N LEU A 86 -15.65 0.06 3.30
CA LEU A 86 -16.29 -0.22 4.58
C LEU A 86 -17.30 -1.38 4.50
N ARG A 87 -18.05 -1.48 3.41
CA ARG A 87 -19.06 -2.53 3.23
C ARG A 87 -18.46 -3.88 2.86
N LEU A 88 -17.45 -3.88 2.00
CA LEU A 88 -16.85 -5.13 1.51
C LEU A 88 -15.89 -5.74 2.54
N MET A 89 -15.06 -4.93 3.18
CA MET A 89 -14.12 -5.42 4.22
C MET A 89 -14.83 -5.75 5.53
N GLY A 90 -15.79 -4.93 5.95
CA GLY A 90 -16.53 -5.09 7.22
C GLY A 90 -15.78 -4.51 8.41
N GLY A 91 -14.53 -4.86 8.61
CA GLY A 91 -13.70 -4.47 9.76
C GLY A 91 -12.22 -4.57 9.46
N GLY A 92 -11.43 -4.78 10.53
CA GLY A 92 -9.97 -4.96 10.47
C GLY A 92 -9.18 -3.71 10.85
N LEU A 93 -7.88 -3.87 11.08
CA LEU A 93 -6.98 -2.89 11.68
C LEU A 93 -7.06 -1.49 11.06
N SER A 94 -7.14 -1.38 9.72
CA SER A 94 -7.20 -0.08 9.03
C SER A 94 -8.58 0.56 9.04
N LEU A 95 -9.60 -0.13 9.54
CA LEU A 95 -10.99 0.33 9.59
C LEU A 95 -11.48 0.55 11.03
N THR A 96 -10.58 0.57 12.00
CA THR A 96 -10.84 0.80 13.43
C THR A 96 -10.07 2.00 13.93
N ASP A 97 -10.55 2.60 15.01
CA ASP A 97 -9.97 3.80 15.63
C ASP A 97 -9.78 3.59 17.14
N GLY A 98 -8.98 4.46 17.78
CA GLY A 98 -8.78 4.52 19.22
C GLY A 98 -8.36 3.19 19.82
N HIS A 99 -8.96 2.84 20.96
CA HIS A 99 -8.63 1.65 21.75
C HIS A 99 -8.82 0.33 20.97
N GLU A 100 -9.86 0.24 20.13
CA GLU A 100 -10.11 -0.95 19.29
C GLU A 100 -8.93 -1.20 18.33
N HIS A 101 -8.43 -0.14 17.65
CA HIS A 101 -7.25 -0.24 16.83
C HIS A 101 -6.02 -0.70 17.62
N ASP A 102 -5.80 -0.14 18.82
CA ASP A 102 -4.61 -0.45 19.62
C ASP A 102 -4.62 -1.90 20.09
N GLN A 103 -5.79 -2.42 20.46
CA GLN A 103 -5.98 -3.84 20.79
C GLN A 103 -5.68 -4.73 19.58
N GLN A 104 -6.32 -4.46 18.43
CA GLN A 104 -6.09 -5.26 17.21
C GLN A 104 -4.63 -5.20 16.77
N ARG A 105 -4.01 -4.02 16.80
CA ARG A 105 -2.61 -3.87 16.47
C ARG A 105 -1.69 -4.67 17.41
N SER A 106 -2.02 -4.71 18.68
CA SER A 106 -1.25 -5.48 19.67
C SER A 106 -1.32 -6.99 19.42
N LEU A 107 -2.46 -7.50 19.00
CA LEU A 107 -2.65 -8.92 18.63
C LEU A 107 -1.86 -9.30 17.36
N LEU A 108 -1.74 -8.39 16.41
CA LEU A 108 -1.06 -8.65 15.15
C LEU A 108 0.46 -8.44 15.20
N LYS A 109 0.94 -7.54 16.07
CA LYS A 109 2.38 -7.22 16.17
C LYS A 109 3.31 -8.44 16.22
N PRO A 110 3.01 -9.52 16.96
CA PRO A 110 3.89 -10.69 17.03
C PRO A 110 4.18 -11.33 15.67
N ALA A 111 3.19 -11.40 14.75
CA ALA A 111 3.36 -11.97 13.41
C ALA A 111 4.32 -11.14 12.52
N PHE A 112 4.43 -9.85 12.77
CA PHE A 112 5.30 -8.93 12.03
C PHE A 112 6.59 -8.58 12.78
N ALA A 113 6.85 -9.24 13.92
CA ALA A 113 8.07 -9.04 14.69
C ALA A 113 9.28 -9.68 13.98
N HIS A 114 10.47 -9.11 14.19
CA HIS A 114 11.70 -9.56 13.54
C HIS A 114 11.95 -11.06 13.73
N ALA A 115 11.73 -11.59 14.92
CA ALA A 115 11.92 -13.01 15.23
C ALA A 115 10.99 -13.94 14.44
N ALA A 116 9.70 -13.55 14.26
CA ALA A 116 8.74 -14.30 13.45
C ALA A 116 9.14 -14.25 11.98
N LEU A 117 9.47 -13.05 11.48
CA LEU A 117 9.90 -12.87 10.10
C LEU A 117 11.18 -13.64 9.76
N GLN A 118 12.15 -13.73 10.69
CA GLN A 118 13.34 -14.55 10.48
C GLN A 118 13.01 -16.03 10.28
N GLN A 119 12.06 -16.57 11.03
CA GLN A 119 11.63 -17.98 10.87
C GLN A 119 10.81 -18.20 9.60
N LEU A 120 10.13 -17.17 9.10
CA LEU A 120 9.36 -17.22 7.85
C LEU A 120 10.23 -17.00 6.60
N GLN A 121 11.46 -16.49 6.72
CA GLN A 121 12.33 -16.26 5.56
C GLN A 121 12.58 -17.52 4.73
N PRO A 122 12.96 -18.70 5.29
CA PRO A 122 13.21 -19.89 4.48
C PRO A 122 12.00 -20.36 3.67
N PRO A 123 10.77 -20.47 4.22
CA PRO A 123 9.61 -20.83 3.44
C PRO A 123 9.23 -19.76 2.40
N ILE A 124 9.37 -18.47 2.70
CA ILE A 124 9.16 -17.38 1.72
C ILE A 124 10.19 -17.50 0.58
N GLN A 125 11.46 -17.72 0.89
CA GLN A 125 12.51 -17.86 -0.13
C GLN A 125 12.26 -19.09 -1.03
N HIS A 126 11.80 -20.19 -0.45
CA HIS A 126 11.43 -21.38 -1.22
C HIS A 126 10.30 -21.08 -2.20
N LEU A 127 9.25 -20.41 -1.75
CA LEU A 127 8.12 -20.01 -2.57
C LEU A 127 8.55 -19.06 -3.70
N ILE A 128 9.41 -18.06 -3.39
CA ILE A 128 9.96 -17.16 -4.41
C ILE A 128 10.67 -17.93 -5.51
N ARG A 129 11.56 -18.87 -5.16
CA ARG A 129 12.27 -19.69 -6.14
C ARG A 129 11.35 -20.50 -7.01
N GLN A 130 10.35 -21.15 -6.42
CA GLN A 130 9.36 -21.93 -7.18
C GLN A 130 8.60 -21.04 -8.18
N GLN A 131 8.16 -19.86 -7.75
CA GLN A 131 7.43 -18.93 -8.61
C GLN A 131 8.32 -18.40 -9.75
N LEU A 132 9.55 -18.00 -9.48
CA LEU A 132 10.47 -17.45 -10.49
C LEU A 132 10.82 -18.45 -11.58
N GLU A 133 10.91 -19.75 -11.29
CA GLU A 133 11.09 -20.77 -12.32
C GLU A 133 9.95 -20.78 -13.34
N THR A 134 8.71 -20.57 -12.92
CA THR A 134 7.55 -20.51 -13.84
C THR A 134 7.57 -19.30 -14.77
N TRP A 135 8.39 -18.28 -14.47
CA TRP A 135 8.48 -17.08 -15.30
C TRP A 135 9.26 -17.33 -16.60
N LEU A 136 9.99 -18.42 -16.67
CA LEU A 136 10.77 -18.82 -17.86
C LEU A 136 9.93 -19.49 -18.95
N ASP A 137 8.76 -20.01 -18.61
CA ASP A 137 7.94 -20.84 -19.51
C ASP A 137 7.25 -20.05 -20.62
N ALA A 138 6.95 -18.78 -20.39
CA ALA A 138 6.24 -17.93 -21.34
C ALA A 138 6.86 -16.53 -21.40
N GLN A 139 7.25 -16.07 -22.58
CA GLN A 139 7.91 -14.78 -22.79
C GLN A 139 7.24 -14.00 -23.94
N PRO A 140 7.07 -12.68 -23.86
CA PRO A 140 7.38 -11.83 -22.69
C PRO A 140 6.36 -12.03 -21.56
N ILE A 141 6.73 -11.67 -20.32
CA ILE A 141 5.83 -11.71 -19.16
C ILE A 141 5.39 -10.29 -18.74
N CYS A 142 4.22 -10.20 -18.13
CA CYS A 142 3.78 -9.01 -17.40
C CYS A 142 4.32 -9.10 -15.96
N LEU A 143 5.31 -8.26 -15.65
CA LEU A 143 6.01 -8.29 -14.36
C LEU A 143 5.06 -8.04 -13.18
N LEU A 144 4.14 -7.07 -13.32
CA LEU A 144 3.16 -6.76 -12.29
C LEU A 144 2.27 -7.96 -11.94
N GLU A 145 1.72 -8.65 -12.94
CA GLU A 145 0.85 -9.82 -12.72
C GLU A 145 1.61 -10.95 -12.01
N ARG A 146 2.85 -11.20 -12.41
CA ARG A 146 3.70 -12.21 -11.78
C ARG A 146 4.05 -11.85 -10.33
N LEU A 147 4.37 -10.59 -10.08
CA LEU A 147 4.67 -10.11 -8.73
C LEU A 147 3.42 -10.04 -7.85
N GLN A 148 2.24 -9.74 -8.41
CA GLN A 148 0.98 -9.83 -7.68
C GLN A 148 0.69 -11.25 -7.22
N ALA A 149 0.84 -12.24 -8.10
CA ALA A 149 0.67 -13.65 -7.73
C ALA A 149 1.65 -14.05 -6.61
N LEU A 150 2.93 -13.71 -6.76
CA LEU A 150 3.96 -13.99 -5.76
C LEU A 150 3.66 -13.31 -4.42
N ALA A 151 3.35 -12.01 -4.41
CA ALA A 151 3.05 -11.26 -3.19
C ALA A 151 1.78 -11.77 -2.48
N PHE A 152 0.79 -12.23 -3.25
CA PHE A 152 -0.38 -12.87 -2.65
C PHE A 152 -0.03 -14.19 -1.95
N ASP A 153 0.79 -15.04 -2.56
CA ASP A 153 1.24 -16.29 -1.96
C ASP A 153 2.07 -16.05 -0.68
N VAL A 154 2.96 -15.05 -0.71
CA VAL A 154 3.72 -14.63 0.49
C VAL A 154 2.77 -14.10 1.58
N ALA A 155 1.83 -13.23 1.21
CA ALA A 155 0.84 -12.71 2.15
C ALA A 155 -0.01 -13.85 2.74
N LEU A 156 -0.46 -14.80 1.92
CA LEU A 156 -1.22 -15.96 2.36
C LEU A 156 -0.42 -16.81 3.37
N LEU A 157 0.86 -17.05 3.11
CA LEU A 157 1.74 -17.78 4.02
C LEU A 157 1.90 -17.07 5.36
N VAL A 158 2.11 -15.75 5.37
CA VAL A 158 2.32 -14.96 6.60
C VAL A 158 1.03 -14.73 7.37
N VAL A 159 -0.09 -14.58 6.66
CA VAL A 159 -1.39 -14.27 7.27
C VAL A 159 -2.12 -15.52 7.70
N CYS A 160 -2.15 -16.55 6.87
CA CYS A 160 -2.92 -17.77 7.08
C CYS A 160 -2.06 -19.02 7.32
N GLY A 161 -0.73 -18.91 7.24
CA GLY A 161 0.17 -20.06 7.36
C GLY A 161 0.09 -21.02 6.17
N ARG A 162 0.52 -22.26 6.37
CA ARG A 162 0.42 -23.30 5.35
C ARG A 162 -1.03 -23.57 5.02
N THR A 163 -1.45 -23.17 3.85
CA THR A 163 -2.82 -23.29 3.35
C THR A 163 -2.89 -24.42 2.34
N PRO A 164 -3.84 -25.38 2.47
CA PRO A 164 -4.03 -26.44 1.46
C PRO A 164 -4.28 -25.88 0.07
N ALA A 165 -3.67 -26.51 -0.97
CA ALA A 165 -3.72 -25.99 -2.34
C ALA A 165 -5.14 -25.67 -2.85
N PRO A 166 -6.19 -26.50 -2.64
CA PRO A 166 -7.54 -26.16 -3.09
C PRO A 166 -8.12 -24.88 -2.44
N ILE A 167 -7.73 -24.63 -1.18
CA ILE A 167 -8.15 -23.41 -0.46
C ILE A 167 -7.39 -22.20 -1.01
N ALA A 168 -6.09 -22.32 -1.21
CA ALA A 168 -5.26 -21.26 -1.80
C ALA A 168 -5.75 -20.84 -3.19
N GLU A 169 -6.03 -21.81 -4.06
CA GLU A 169 -6.59 -21.58 -5.41
C GLU A 169 -7.94 -20.88 -5.36
N ALA A 170 -8.84 -21.28 -4.45
CA ALA A 170 -10.14 -20.62 -4.27
C ALA A 170 -9.98 -19.17 -3.81
N LEU A 171 -9.05 -18.89 -2.89
CA LEU A 171 -8.73 -17.54 -2.44
C LEU A 171 -8.16 -16.70 -3.58
N HIS A 172 -7.21 -17.21 -4.34
CA HIS A 172 -6.64 -16.53 -5.52
C HIS A 172 -7.72 -16.16 -6.54
N HIS A 173 -8.56 -17.11 -6.90
CA HIS A 173 -9.60 -16.91 -7.91
C HIS A 173 -10.55 -15.75 -7.57
N ASP A 174 -10.96 -15.64 -6.31
CA ASP A 174 -11.97 -14.66 -5.90
C ASP A 174 -11.36 -13.31 -5.48
N PHE A 175 -10.08 -13.29 -5.11
CA PHE A 175 -9.45 -12.11 -4.53
C PHE A 175 -9.35 -10.94 -5.51
N ALA A 176 -8.98 -11.18 -6.77
CA ALA A 176 -8.90 -10.15 -7.80
C ALA A 176 -10.25 -9.48 -8.07
N ALA A 177 -11.33 -10.27 -8.15
CA ALA A 177 -12.68 -9.74 -8.32
C ALA A 177 -13.15 -8.94 -7.10
N PHE A 178 -12.77 -9.38 -5.90
CA PHE A 178 -13.07 -8.69 -4.65
C PHE A 178 -12.38 -7.33 -4.56
N THR A 179 -11.08 -7.27 -4.82
CA THR A 179 -10.28 -6.05 -4.72
C THR A 179 -10.70 -5.00 -5.74
N ALA A 180 -11.09 -5.41 -6.96
CA ALA A 180 -11.59 -4.50 -7.99
C ALA A 180 -12.83 -3.69 -7.58
N GLY A 181 -13.60 -4.15 -6.60
CA GLY A 181 -14.78 -3.44 -6.09
C GLY A 181 -14.51 -2.49 -4.94
N LEU A 182 -13.36 -2.55 -4.28
CA LEU A 182 -13.09 -1.79 -3.05
C LEU A 182 -13.09 -0.27 -3.26
N PHE A 183 -12.65 0.18 -4.43
CA PHE A 183 -12.53 1.60 -4.78
C PHE A 183 -13.64 2.08 -5.73
N THR A 184 -14.70 1.31 -5.92
CA THR A 184 -15.80 1.74 -6.78
C THR A 184 -16.51 2.97 -6.19
N PRO A 185 -16.78 4.01 -7.02
CA PRO A 185 -17.47 5.21 -6.55
C PRO A 185 -18.95 4.98 -6.27
N LEU A 186 -19.55 3.95 -6.89
CA LEU A 186 -20.97 3.61 -6.78
C LEU A 186 -21.14 2.22 -6.12
N PRO A 187 -21.15 2.14 -4.78
CA PRO A 187 -21.25 0.87 -4.05
C PRO A 187 -22.71 0.37 -3.96
N TYR A 188 -23.32 0.17 -5.10
CA TYR A 188 -24.65 -0.42 -5.21
C TYR A 188 -24.58 -1.77 -5.90
N PRO A 189 -25.31 -2.79 -5.41
CA PRO A 189 -25.26 -4.16 -5.92
C PRO A 189 -26.08 -4.32 -7.22
N ILE A 190 -25.74 -3.53 -8.23
CA ILE A 190 -26.35 -3.63 -9.56
C ILE A 190 -25.64 -4.76 -10.31
N PRO A 191 -26.37 -5.72 -10.89
CA PRO A 191 -25.79 -6.82 -11.67
C PRO A 191 -24.76 -6.34 -12.70
N ALA A 192 -23.73 -7.13 -12.93
CA ALA A 192 -22.61 -6.87 -13.86
C ALA A 192 -21.65 -5.72 -13.47
N THR A 193 -21.92 -4.95 -12.40
CA THR A 193 -20.98 -3.92 -11.92
C THR A 193 -19.77 -4.55 -11.21
N PRO A 194 -18.62 -3.85 -11.15
CA PRO A 194 -17.48 -4.30 -10.35
C PRO A 194 -17.85 -4.52 -8.87
N TYR A 195 -18.70 -3.66 -8.29
CA TYR A 195 -19.13 -3.81 -6.91
C TYR A 195 -19.97 -5.09 -6.69
N PHE A 196 -20.89 -5.42 -7.60
CA PHE A 196 -21.68 -6.65 -7.50
C PHE A 196 -20.80 -7.89 -7.58
N ARG A 197 -19.83 -7.92 -8.52
CA ARG A 197 -18.87 -9.02 -8.63
C ARG A 197 -18.01 -9.14 -7.37
N ALA A 198 -17.53 -8.02 -6.83
CA ALA A 198 -16.76 -7.99 -5.59
C ALA A 198 -17.57 -8.49 -4.38
N GLN A 199 -18.85 -8.15 -4.29
CA GLN A 199 -19.71 -8.66 -3.24
C GLN A 199 -19.84 -10.19 -3.31
N LYS A 200 -20.09 -10.74 -4.51
CA LYS A 200 -20.18 -12.20 -4.70
C LYS A 200 -18.84 -12.91 -4.43
N ALA A 201 -17.74 -12.35 -4.86
CA ALA A 201 -16.42 -12.87 -4.54
C ALA A 201 -16.15 -12.79 -3.02
N GLY A 202 -16.51 -11.68 -2.39
CA GLY A 202 -16.38 -11.51 -0.93
C GLY A 202 -17.21 -12.50 -0.12
N GLU A 203 -18.42 -12.89 -0.58
CA GLU A 203 -19.22 -13.94 0.03
C GLU A 203 -18.47 -15.29 0.00
N ARG A 204 -17.88 -15.67 -1.16
CA ARG A 204 -17.12 -16.92 -1.30
C ARG A 204 -15.79 -16.88 -0.50
N LEU A 205 -15.07 -15.76 -0.54
CA LEU A 205 -13.86 -15.57 0.26
C LEU A 205 -14.13 -15.78 1.75
N ARG A 206 -15.24 -15.22 2.26
CA ARG A 206 -15.64 -15.38 3.67
C ARG A 206 -15.93 -16.83 3.99
N GLN A 207 -16.62 -17.56 3.12
CA GLN A 207 -16.88 -19.00 3.30
C GLN A 207 -15.58 -19.80 3.34
N THR A 208 -14.65 -19.53 2.40
CA THR A 208 -13.35 -20.22 2.35
C THR A 208 -12.50 -19.91 3.59
N LEU A 209 -12.46 -18.65 4.04
CA LEU A 209 -11.74 -18.26 5.26
C LEU A 209 -12.38 -18.83 6.52
N SER A 210 -13.72 -18.89 6.60
CA SER A 210 -14.43 -19.54 7.73
C SER A 210 -14.02 -21.00 7.84
N TYR A 211 -14.00 -21.73 6.72
CA TYR A 211 -13.54 -23.11 6.69
C TYR A 211 -12.06 -23.25 7.11
N LEU A 212 -11.20 -22.35 6.67
CA LEU A 212 -9.78 -22.34 7.07
C LEU A 212 -9.62 -22.08 8.58
N ILE A 213 -10.41 -21.17 9.14
CA ILE A 213 -10.41 -20.88 10.59
C ILE A 213 -10.85 -22.13 11.38
N GLU A 214 -11.90 -22.81 10.94
CA GLU A 214 -12.36 -24.06 11.56
C GLU A 214 -11.27 -25.13 11.55
N LEU A 215 -10.64 -25.36 10.40
CA LEU A 215 -9.51 -26.28 10.29
C LEU A 215 -8.37 -25.93 11.25
N ARG A 216 -8.05 -24.63 11.40
CA ARG A 216 -6.99 -24.18 12.29
C ARG A 216 -7.35 -24.36 13.76
N ARG A 217 -8.61 -24.15 14.14
CA ARG A 217 -9.07 -24.41 15.50
C ARG A 217 -9.01 -25.90 15.90
N LEU A 218 -9.26 -26.79 14.93
CA LEU A 218 -9.15 -28.24 15.15
C LEU A 218 -7.68 -28.71 15.20
N ASN A 219 -6.77 -28.02 14.53
CA ASN A 219 -5.36 -28.40 14.43
C ASN A 219 -4.49 -27.21 14.89
N VAL A 220 -4.44 -26.99 16.19
CA VAL A 220 -3.63 -25.92 16.78
C VAL A 220 -2.16 -26.32 16.74
N GLU A 221 -1.37 -25.66 15.91
CA GLU A 221 0.09 -25.77 15.91
C GLU A 221 0.64 -24.76 16.92
N ALA A 222 1.22 -25.24 18.02
CA ALA A 222 1.70 -24.40 19.11
C ALA A 222 2.80 -23.41 18.69
N ASP A 223 3.62 -23.79 17.70
CA ASP A 223 4.75 -23.02 17.21
C ASP A 223 4.45 -22.23 15.92
N ALA A 224 3.19 -22.17 15.49
CA ALA A 224 2.81 -21.43 14.30
C ALA A 224 2.92 -19.92 14.52
N LEU A 225 3.55 -19.20 13.58
CA LEU A 225 3.84 -17.77 13.65
C LEU A 225 3.02 -16.93 12.67
N ASP A 226 2.11 -17.54 11.93
CA ASP A 226 1.19 -16.81 11.05
C ASP A 226 0.16 -16.00 11.85
N SER A 227 -0.39 -14.95 11.23
CA SER A 227 -1.29 -14.02 11.91
C SER A 227 -2.56 -14.71 12.45
N LEU A 228 -3.14 -15.66 11.71
CA LEU A 228 -4.34 -16.38 12.12
C LEU A 228 -4.06 -17.22 13.37
N SER A 229 -2.98 -18.00 13.38
CA SER A 229 -2.60 -18.85 14.52
C SER A 229 -2.33 -18.01 15.77
N LEU A 230 -1.59 -16.92 15.64
CA LEU A 230 -1.31 -16.02 16.76
C LEU A 230 -2.55 -15.32 17.31
N MET A 231 -3.49 -14.91 16.44
CA MET A 231 -4.78 -14.37 16.89
C MET A 231 -5.61 -15.41 17.64
N LEU A 232 -5.66 -16.66 17.16
CA LEU A 232 -6.39 -17.74 17.82
C LEU A 232 -5.73 -18.19 19.13
N GLN A 233 -4.41 -18.16 19.23
CA GLN A 233 -3.68 -18.42 20.48
C GLN A 233 -3.95 -17.35 21.54
N ALA A 234 -3.96 -16.07 21.12
CA ALA A 234 -4.21 -14.95 22.04
C ALA A 234 -5.68 -14.85 22.47
N GLU A 235 -6.61 -15.07 21.55
CA GLU A 235 -8.05 -14.98 21.76
C GLU A 235 -8.78 -16.18 21.11
N PRO A 236 -8.80 -17.37 21.73
CA PRO A 236 -9.40 -18.58 21.15
C PRO A 236 -10.89 -18.45 20.81
N SER A 237 -11.62 -17.62 21.55
CA SER A 237 -13.06 -17.38 21.36
C SER A 237 -13.38 -16.18 20.47
N ARG A 238 -12.37 -15.60 19.78
CA ARG A 238 -12.61 -14.46 18.89
C ARG A 238 -13.62 -14.82 17.79
N PRO A 239 -14.66 -13.98 17.55
CA PRO A 239 -15.67 -14.24 16.52
C PRO A 239 -15.06 -14.36 15.11
N ASP A 240 -15.57 -15.32 14.33
CA ASP A 240 -15.04 -15.60 12.99
C ASP A 240 -15.19 -14.44 12.03
N ASP A 241 -16.24 -13.63 12.12
CA ASP A 241 -16.47 -12.45 11.31
C ASP A 241 -15.37 -11.38 11.52
N GLN A 242 -14.86 -11.24 12.73
CA GLN A 242 -13.75 -10.37 13.07
C GLN A 242 -12.43 -10.92 12.50
N LEU A 243 -12.19 -12.23 12.69
CA LEU A 243 -11.01 -12.89 12.11
C LEU A 243 -11.00 -12.77 10.59
N ILE A 244 -12.11 -13.10 9.93
CA ILE A 244 -12.25 -13.01 8.47
C ILE A 244 -11.99 -11.60 7.97
N SER A 245 -12.55 -10.59 8.63
CA SER A 245 -12.34 -9.18 8.24
C SER A 245 -10.88 -8.77 8.36
N GLU A 246 -10.19 -9.23 9.40
CA GLU A 246 -8.76 -8.98 9.59
C GLU A 246 -7.91 -9.70 8.54
N LEU A 247 -8.19 -10.99 8.27
CA LEU A 247 -7.47 -11.76 7.25
C LEU A 247 -7.64 -11.15 5.85
N LEU A 248 -8.86 -10.76 5.46
CA LEU A 248 -9.12 -10.08 4.20
C LEU A 248 -8.35 -8.77 4.08
N LEU A 249 -8.30 -7.99 5.17
CA LEU A 249 -7.58 -6.73 5.21
C LEU A 249 -6.08 -6.94 5.06
N LEU A 250 -5.50 -7.89 5.78
CA LEU A 250 -4.06 -8.18 5.73
C LEU A 250 -3.63 -8.72 4.36
N LEU A 251 -4.41 -9.65 3.77
CA LEU A 251 -4.18 -10.15 2.42
C LEU A 251 -4.23 -9.03 1.38
N TRP A 252 -5.24 -8.15 1.48
CA TRP A 252 -5.35 -7.00 0.57
C TRP A 252 -4.17 -6.03 0.72
N ALA A 253 -3.80 -5.68 1.95
CA ALA A 253 -2.74 -4.71 2.21
C ALA A 253 -1.35 -5.19 1.78
N GLY A 254 -1.07 -6.50 1.92
CA GLY A 254 0.23 -7.11 1.61
C GLY A 254 0.46 -7.43 0.14
N HIS A 255 -0.60 -7.57 -0.65
CA HIS A 255 -0.53 -8.05 -2.02
C HIS A 255 -0.12 -6.95 -3.02
N ASP A 256 -1.01 -5.99 -3.32
CA ASP A 256 -0.80 -5.01 -4.39
C ASP A 256 0.33 -4.01 -4.12
N THR A 257 0.59 -3.68 -2.86
CA THR A 257 1.56 -2.65 -2.50
C THR A 257 3.01 -3.09 -2.73
N VAL A 258 3.34 -4.31 -2.34
CA VAL A 258 4.68 -4.89 -2.55
C VAL A 258 4.90 -5.20 -4.02
N ALA A 259 3.90 -5.78 -4.70
CA ALA A 259 3.97 -6.05 -6.13
C ALA A 259 4.19 -4.77 -6.96
N SER A 260 3.47 -3.69 -6.64
CA SER A 260 3.66 -2.37 -7.25
C SER A 260 5.09 -1.88 -7.09
N LEU A 261 5.61 -1.88 -5.88
CA LEU A 261 6.93 -1.34 -5.59
C LEU A 261 8.04 -2.19 -6.24
N LEU A 262 7.96 -3.52 -6.16
CA LEU A 262 8.89 -4.42 -6.83
C LEU A 262 8.87 -4.26 -8.36
N THR A 263 7.68 -4.05 -8.95
CA THR A 263 7.55 -3.78 -10.40
C THR A 263 8.34 -2.55 -10.79
N TRP A 264 8.17 -1.44 -10.06
CA TRP A 264 8.91 -0.22 -10.32
C TRP A 264 10.41 -0.37 -10.09
N ILE A 265 10.83 -1.08 -9.04
CA ILE A 265 12.25 -1.35 -8.79
C ILE A 265 12.87 -2.11 -9.98
N CYS A 266 12.22 -3.16 -10.47
CA CYS A 266 12.74 -3.92 -11.61
C CYS A 266 12.80 -3.08 -12.90
N ILE A 267 11.85 -2.16 -13.12
CA ILE A 267 11.84 -1.22 -14.23
C ILE A 267 13.01 -0.25 -14.11
N GLU A 268 13.16 0.39 -12.93
CA GLU A 268 14.24 1.35 -12.69
C GLU A 268 15.62 0.70 -12.84
N LEU A 269 15.80 -0.50 -12.29
CA LEU A 269 17.07 -1.23 -12.43
C LEU A 269 17.37 -1.62 -13.88
N ALA A 270 16.35 -1.95 -14.68
CA ALA A 270 16.54 -2.23 -16.11
C ALA A 270 16.91 -0.96 -16.92
N GLN A 271 16.48 0.21 -16.45
CA GLN A 271 16.81 1.51 -17.06
C GLN A 271 18.14 2.09 -16.57
N HIS A 272 18.67 1.60 -15.42
CA HIS A 272 19.91 2.04 -14.80
C HIS A 272 20.89 0.86 -14.63
N PRO A 273 21.52 0.39 -15.74
CA PRO A 273 22.38 -0.79 -15.73
C PRO A 273 23.64 -0.65 -14.86
N ASP A 274 24.11 0.57 -14.62
CA ASP A 274 25.20 0.86 -13.71
C ASP A 274 24.82 0.57 -12.23
N ILE A 275 23.63 0.97 -11.81
CA ILE A 275 23.10 0.66 -10.46
C ILE A 275 22.87 -0.84 -10.34
N LEU A 276 22.29 -1.48 -11.36
CA LEU A 276 22.06 -2.93 -11.39
C LEU A 276 23.38 -3.70 -11.24
N GLN A 277 24.43 -3.30 -11.93
CA GLN A 277 25.75 -3.93 -11.83
C GLN A 277 26.36 -3.75 -10.42
N ARG A 278 26.27 -2.56 -9.86
CA ARG A 278 26.74 -2.27 -8.48
C ARG A 278 26.02 -3.13 -7.45
N LEU A 279 24.70 -3.31 -7.57
CA LEU A 279 23.92 -4.17 -6.70
C LEU A 279 24.37 -5.63 -6.77
N ARG A 280 24.63 -6.16 -7.98
CA ARG A 280 25.17 -7.53 -8.13
C ARG A 280 26.53 -7.70 -7.48
N GLN A 281 27.40 -6.70 -7.61
CA GLN A 281 28.71 -6.71 -6.94
C GLN A 281 28.57 -6.68 -5.41
N GLU A 282 27.68 -5.84 -4.88
CA GLU A 282 27.42 -5.74 -3.44
C GLU A 282 26.91 -7.08 -2.87
N LEU A 283 25.96 -7.72 -3.54
CA LEU A 283 25.44 -9.03 -3.13
C LEU A 283 26.52 -10.11 -3.13
N SER A 284 27.47 -10.09 -4.06
CA SER A 284 28.60 -11.03 -4.10
C SER A 284 29.54 -10.89 -2.91
N THR A 285 29.55 -9.71 -2.26
CA THR A 285 30.36 -9.43 -1.06
C THR A 285 29.56 -9.47 0.25
N ASN A 286 28.29 -9.93 0.18
CA ASN A 286 27.35 -9.99 1.31
C ASN A 286 27.13 -8.64 2.01
N GLN A 287 27.20 -7.56 1.24
CA GLN A 287 26.82 -6.20 1.66
C GLN A 287 25.41 -5.91 1.16
N HIS A 288 24.67 -5.01 1.83
CA HIS A 288 23.29 -4.73 1.50
C HIS A 288 22.91 -3.24 1.60
N SER A 289 23.90 -2.35 1.74
CA SER A 289 23.65 -0.91 1.92
C SER A 289 23.03 -0.25 0.69
N LEU A 290 23.50 -0.61 -0.51
CA LEU A 290 22.95 -0.08 -1.76
C LEU A 290 21.54 -0.63 -2.01
N LEU A 291 21.29 -1.91 -1.70
CA LEU A 291 19.95 -2.49 -1.80
C LEU A 291 18.95 -1.74 -0.91
N ASP A 292 19.32 -1.42 0.32
CA ASP A 292 18.48 -0.62 1.22
C ASP A 292 18.21 0.80 0.68
N HIS A 293 19.21 1.41 0.04
CA HIS A 293 19.03 2.71 -0.62
C HIS A 293 18.12 2.61 -1.84
N VAL A 294 18.20 1.54 -2.63
CA VAL A 294 17.29 1.26 -3.76
C VAL A 294 15.84 1.11 -3.29
N LEU A 295 15.61 0.36 -2.21
CA LEU A 295 14.26 0.20 -1.65
C LEU A 295 13.68 1.55 -1.18
N ARG A 296 14.48 2.37 -0.51
CA ARG A 296 14.07 3.71 -0.06
C ARG A 296 13.83 4.67 -1.22
N GLU A 297 14.66 4.61 -2.27
CA GLU A 297 14.48 5.44 -3.45
C GLU A 297 13.23 5.06 -4.24
N ALA A 298 12.94 3.77 -4.34
CA ALA A 298 11.71 3.30 -4.94
C ALA A 298 10.47 3.73 -4.13
N GLU A 299 10.51 3.61 -2.79
CA GLU A 299 9.46 4.16 -1.90
C GLU A 299 9.24 5.66 -2.15
N ARG A 300 10.32 6.42 -2.32
CA ARG A 300 10.25 7.85 -2.56
C ARG A 300 9.65 8.18 -3.94
N LEU A 301 10.19 7.56 -4.98
CA LEU A 301 9.86 7.92 -6.37
C LEU A 301 8.51 7.33 -6.80
N HIS A 302 8.22 6.10 -6.35
CA HIS A 302 7.06 5.31 -6.74
C HIS A 302 6.23 4.82 -5.54
N PRO A 303 5.82 5.68 -4.59
CA PRO A 303 5.03 5.22 -3.47
C PRO A 303 3.77 4.51 -3.96
N PRO A 304 3.43 3.31 -3.47
CA PRO A 304 2.24 2.57 -3.89
C PRO A 304 0.94 3.35 -3.66
N ALA A 305 0.89 4.16 -2.59
CA ALA A 305 -0.20 5.08 -2.31
C ALA A 305 0.29 6.53 -2.44
N PRO A 306 -0.42 7.40 -3.21
CA PRO A 306 0.00 8.79 -3.42
C PRO A 306 -0.17 9.68 -2.18
N GLY A 307 -0.76 9.15 -1.12
CA GLY A 307 -1.07 9.81 0.13
C GLY A 307 -2.13 9.03 0.90
N GLY A 308 -2.78 9.69 1.85
CA GLY A 308 -3.83 9.04 2.63
C GLY A 308 -4.87 10.01 3.15
N PHE A 309 -6.08 9.49 3.35
CA PHE A 309 -7.24 10.22 3.82
C PHE A 309 -7.55 9.89 5.28
N ARG A 310 -8.09 10.89 5.99
CA ARG A 310 -8.67 10.77 7.32
C ARG A 310 -10.02 11.48 7.33
N GLY A 311 -10.99 10.97 8.05
CA GLY A 311 -12.19 11.74 8.36
C GLY A 311 -11.92 12.68 9.51
N VAL A 312 -12.31 13.93 9.39
CA VAL A 312 -12.26 14.92 10.48
C VAL A 312 -13.44 14.64 11.42
N VAL A 313 -13.16 14.17 12.63
CA VAL A 313 -14.17 13.81 13.64
C VAL A 313 -14.33 14.89 14.70
N GLU A 314 -13.39 15.80 14.79
CA GLU A 314 -13.42 16.98 15.64
C GLU A 314 -12.87 18.17 14.87
N THR A 315 -13.57 19.30 14.93
CA THR A 315 -13.12 20.57 14.35
C THR A 315 -11.76 20.96 14.92
N PHE A 316 -10.85 21.42 14.07
CA PHE A 316 -9.52 21.86 14.51
C PHE A 316 -9.06 23.12 13.80
N GLU A 317 -8.05 23.75 14.38
CA GLU A 317 -7.31 24.85 13.76
C GLU A 317 -5.91 24.40 13.37
N TYR A 318 -5.47 24.78 12.17
CA TYR A 318 -4.13 24.51 11.68
C TYR A 318 -3.60 25.70 10.87
N ALA A 319 -2.47 26.24 11.31
CA ALA A 319 -1.82 27.40 10.67
C ALA A 319 -2.76 28.60 10.42
N GLY A 320 -3.68 28.89 11.35
CA GLY A 320 -4.64 29.97 11.26
C GLY A 320 -5.91 29.69 10.46
N TYR A 321 -6.04 28.48 9.95
CA TYR A 321 -7.25 28.02 9.26
C TYR A 321 -8.12 27.13 10.14
N HIS A 322 -9.42 27.27 10.00
CA HIS A 322 -10.43 26.49 10.68
C HIS A 322 -10.91 25.34 9.77
N VAL A 323 -10.81 24.09 10.24
CA VAL A 323 -11.24 22.89 9.49
C VAL A 323 -12.41 22.23 10.22
N PRO A 324 -13.62 22.24 9.63
CA PRO A 324 -14.81 21.74 10.30
C PRO A 324 -14.84 20.20 10.39
N GLN A 325 -15.47 19.67 11.43
CA GLN A 325 -15.89 18.28 11.53
C GLN A 325 -16.67 17.85 10.30
N GLY A 326 -16.51 16.59 9.87
CA GLY A 326 -17.18 16.01 8.71
C GLY A 326 -16.40 16.13 7.40
N TRP A 327 -15.35 16.95 7.36
CA TRP A 327 -14.44 17.03 6.23
C TRP A 327 -13.55 15.79 6.13
N LEU A 328 -12.87 15.66 4.99
CA LEU A 328 -11.67 14.83 4.88
C LEU A 328 -10.42 15.66 5.16
N ALA A 329 -9.39 15.04 5.68
CA ALA A 329 -8.03 15.57 5.68
C ALA A 329 -7.14 14.62 4.86
N MET A 330 -6.29 15.17 3.99
CA MET A 330 -5.39 14.41 3.13
C MET A 330 -3.96 14.89 3.31
N TYR A 331 -3.03 13.95 3.47
CA TYR A 331 -1.61 14.19 3.23
C TYR A 331 -1.20 13.59 1.89
N SER A 332 -0.15 14.13 1.26
CA SER A 332 0.36 13.65 -0.03
C SER A 332 1.80 13.19 0.11
N SER A 333 2.01 11.86 0.12
CA SER A 333 3.35 11.28 0.09
C SER A 333 4.06 11.65 -1.22
N VAL A 334 3.37 11.46 -2.35
CA VAL A 334 3.97 11.75 -3.67
C VAL A 334 4.41 13.20 -3.81
N TYR A 335 3.68 14.18 -3.26
CA TYR A 335 4.12 15.58 -3.27
C TYR A 335 5.38 15.78 -2.43
N THR A 336 5.36 15.32 -1.17
CA THR A 336 6.49 15.48 -0.25
C THR A 336 7.75 14.78 -0.76
N HIS A 337 7.59 13.63 -1.38
CA HIS A 337 8.67 12.85 -1.98
C HIS A 337 9.27 13.49 -3.25
N HIS A 338 8.60 14.49 -3.84
CA HIS A 338 9.05 15.22 -5.02
C HIS A 338 9.36 16.70 -4.75
N MET A 339 9.42 17.12 -3.48
CA MET A 339 9.76 18.52 -3.14
C MET A 339 11.24 18.81 -3.39
N PRO A 340 11.59 19.80 -4.25
CA PRO A 340 12.99 20.14 -4.50
C PRO A 340 13.73 20.68 -3.27
N SER A 341 13.03 21.18 -2.28
CA SER A 341 13.62 21.64 -1.01
C SER A 341 14.06 20.49 -0.09
N LEU A 342 13.59 19.25 -0.35
CA LEU A 342 13.92 18.05 0.42
C LEU A 342 14.81 17.08 -0.35
N TRP A 343 14.67 17.05 -1.66
CA TRP A 343 15.28 16.05 -2.54
C TRP A 343 15.95 16.70 -3.74
N HIS A 344 17.24 16.51 -3.89
CA HIS A 344 17.98 16.99 -5.06
C HIS A 344 17.56 16.19 -6.30
N ASN A 345 17.24 16.87 -7.41
CA ASN A 345 16.73 16.25 -8.64
C ASN A 345 15.61 15.21 -8.34
N PRO A 346 14.44 15.65 -7.80
CA PRO A 346 13.46 14.76 -7.20
C PRO A 346 12.81 13.77 -8.16
N THR A 347 12.90 13.98 -9.47
CA THR A 347 12.35 13.09 -10.50
C THR A 347 13.33 12.01 -10.99
N GLN A 348 14.59 12.06 -10.55
CA GLN A 348 15.61 11.09 -10.95
C GLN A 348 15.69 9.94 -9.94
N PHE A 349 15.79 8.72 -10.44
CA PHE A 349 16.12 7.55 -9.65
C PHE A 349 17.60 7.59 -9.26
N ASN A 350 17.88 7.88 -8.00
CA ASN A 350 19.23 8.01 -7.47
C ASN A 350 19.33 7.47 -6.04
N PRO A 351 19.62 6.17 -5.86
CA PRO A 351 19.78 5.59 -4.52
C PRO A 351 20.93 6.21 -3.70
N ASP A 352 21.93 6.78 -4.33
CA ASP A 352 23.09 7.36 -3.65
C ASP A 352 22.74 8.61 -2.83
N ARG A 353 21.55 9.22 -3.07
CA ARG A 353 21.06 10.32 -2.23
C ARG A 353 20.94 9.98 -0.74
N PHE A 354 20.76 8.70 -0.41
CA PHE A 354 20.70 8.24 0.98
C PHE A 354 22.07 7.95 1.59
N ALA A 355 23.09 7.83 0.78
CA ALA A 355 24.50 7.67 1.22
C ALA A 355 25.13 8.99 1.66
N ALA A 356 26.23 8.92 2.42
CA ALA A 356 27.07 10.07 2.68
C ALA A 356 27.75 10.53 1.37
N PRO A 357 27.99 11.83 1.15
CA PRO A 357 27.74 12.95 2.07
C PRO A 357 26.31 13.49 2.04
N TRP A 358 25.50 13.15 1.05
CA TRP A 358 24.16 13.72 0.82
C TRP A 358 23.20 13.40 1.96
N SER A 359 23.02 12.12 2.25
CA SER A 359 22.17 11.61 3.34
C SER A 359 20.80 12.28 3.39
N GLU A 360 20.13 12.40 2.23
CA GLU A 360 18.79 12.99 2.11
C GLU A 360 17.74 12.16 2.88
N GLY A 361 16.56 12.71 3.12
CA GLY A 361 15.47 12.00 3.81
C GLY A 361 15.63 11.89 5.33
N LYS A 362 16.56 12.65 5.94
CA LYS A 362 16.74 12.68 7.42
C LYS A 362 15.66 13.50 8.12
N GLN A 363 15.02 14.44 7.43
CA GLN A 363 13.95 15.22 8.01
C GLN A 363 12.77 14.31 8.35
N ALA A 364 12.30 14.36 9.58
CA ALA A 364 11.15 13.57 10.00
C ALA A 364 9.91 13.89 9.13
N TYR A 365 9.20 12.84 8.71
CA TYR A 365 8.03 12.92 7.83
C TYR A 365 8.30 13.43 6.39
N SER A 366 9.55 13.45 5.93
CA SER A 366 9.89 13.70 4.53
C SER A 366 9.69 12.45 3.65
N LEU A 367 9.90 11.25 4.18
CA LEU A 367 9.65 9.97 3.54
C LEU A 367 8.51 9.27 4.32
N VAL A 368 7.35 9.16 3.72
CA VAL A 368 6.09 8.69 4.37
C VAL A 368 5.31 7.69 3.50
N GLY A 369 6.00 6.93 2.65
CA GLY A 369 5.39 5.89 1.82
C GLY A 369 4.71 4.79 2.65
N PHE A 370 5.27 4.48 3.82
CA PHE A 370 4.69 3.59 4.81
C PHE A 370 3.87 4.32 5.90
N GLY A 371 3.52 5.59 5.67
CA GLY A 371 2.84 6.42 6.66
C GLY A 371 3.77 6.90 7.77
N GLY A 372 3.26 7.00 8.99
CA GLY A 372 4.03 7.47 10.15
C GLY A 372 3.21 7.50 11.44
N GLY A 373 3.90 7.78 12.56
CA GLY A 373 3.28 7.87 13.88
C GLY A 373 2.71 6.52 14.37
N PRO A 374 1.70 6.54 15.25
CA PRO A 374 1.13 5.32 15.85
C PRO A 374 0.53 4.36 14.81
N ARG A 375 0.20 4.85 13.64
CA ARG A 375 -0.43 4.12 12.53
C ARG A 375 0.53 3.79 11.38
N ILE A 376 1.84 3.84 11.60
CA ILE A 376 2.83 3.37 10.62
C ILE A 376 2.50 1.95 10.16
N CYS A 377 2.76 1.65 8.90
CA CYS A 377 2.47 0.34 8.31
C CYS A 377 2.96 -0.81 9.20
N ILE A 378 2.05 -1.70 9.58
CA ILE A 378 2.40 -2.88 10.40
C ILE A 378 3.24 -3.87 9.61
N GLY A 379 3.03 -3.95 8.28
CA GLY A 379 3.75 -4.82 7.36
C GLY A 379 5.09 -4.27 6.87
N LEU A 380 5.59 -3.12 7.38
CA LEU A 380 6.84 -2.50 6.91
C LEU A 380 8.02 -3.48 6.90
N ALA A 381 8.24 -4.18 8.01
CA ALA A 381 9.34 -5.14 8.12
C ALA A 381 9.16 -6.34 7.17
N LEU A 382 7.94 -6.87 7.04
CA LEU A 382 7.62 -7.94 6.09
C LEU A 382 7.88 -7.48 4.65
N ALA A 383 7.38 -6.32 4.26
CA ALA A 383 7.58 -5.78 2.90
C ALA A 383 9.08 -5.63 2.57
N GLN A 384 9.87 -5.15 3.53
CA GLN A 384 11.33 -5.04 3.36
C GLN A 384 12.02 -6.41 3.24
N VAL A 385 11.61 -7.39 4.04
CA VAL A 385 12.13 -8.77 3.94
C VAL A 385 11.76 -9.38 2.60
N GLU A 386 10.50 -9.31 2.21
CA GLU A 386 10.00 -9.85 0.94
C GLU A 386 10.73 -9.22 -0.26
N MET A 387 10.81 -7.90 -0.32
CA MET A 387 11.50 -7.20 -1.41
C MET A 387 12.99 -7.58 -1.48
N ARG A 388 13.68 -7.68 -0.33
CA ARG A 388 15.09 -8.12 -0.32
C ARG A 388 15.26 -9.57 -0.82
N LEU A 389 14.36 -10.47 -0.42
CA LEU A 389 14.42 -11.87 -0.85
C LEU A 389 14.13 -12.01 -2.35
N VAL A 390 13.12 -11.32 -2.87
CA VAL A 390 12.77 -11.34 -4.31
C VAL A 390 13.91 -10.74 -5.13
N LEU A 391 14.39 -9.56 -4.76
CA LEU A 391 15.49 -8.89 -5.48
C LEU A 391 16.79 -9.67 -5.36
N GLY A 392 17.09 -10.23 -4.18
CA GLY A 392 18.27 -11.08 -4.00
C GLY A 392 18.29 -12.27 -4.94
N GLU A 393 17.15 -12.96 -5.09
CA GLU A 393 17.03 -14.10 -6.00
C GLU A 393 17.09 -13.68 -7.47
N LEU A 394 16.41 -12.58 -7.84
CA LEU A 394 16.44 -12.03 -9.21
C LEU A 394 17.85 -11.58 -9.61
N LEU A 395 18.53 -10.82 -8.75
CA LEU A 395 19.86 -10.27 -9.03
C LEU A 395 20.95 -11.35 -9.12
N ALA A 396 20.82 -12.41 -8.31
CA ALA A 396 21.80 -13.49 -8.27
C ALA A 396 21.68 -14.48 -9.44
N ASN A 397 20.46 -14.77 -9.90
CA ASN A 397 20.20 -15.90 -10.78
C ASN A 397 19.59 -15.54 -12.14
N TYR A 398 19.10 -14.30 -12.31
CA TYR A 398 18.35 -13.91 -13.50
C TYR A 398 18.84 -12.60 -14.10
N GLN A 399 18.64 -12.48 -15.40
CA GLN A 399 18.73 -11.21 -16.13
C GLN A 399 17.41 -10.95 -16.84
N TRP A 400 16.99 -9.67 -16.87
CA TRP A 400 15.75 -9.25 -17.53
C TRP A 400 15.96 -7.98 -18.32
N GLN A 401 15.11 -7.77 -19.32
CA GLN A 401 15.10 -6.61 -20.19
C GLN A 401 13.67 -6.14 -20.40
N LEU A 402 13.49 -4.82 -20.40
CA LEU A 402 12.21 -4.21 -20.72
C LEU A 402 11.88 -4.39 -22.21
N MET A 403 10.64 -4.75 -22.50
CA MET A 403 10.15 -4.73 -23.87
C MET A 403 10.11 -3.29 -24.39
N PRO A 404 10.52 -3.04 -25.65
CA PRO A 404 10.48 -1.70 -26.24
C PRO A 404 9.03 -1.21 -26.42
N ASN A 405 8.87 0.13 -26.50
CA ASN A 405 7.63 0.81 -26.87
C ASN A 405 6.41 0.52 -25.97
N GLN A 406 6.61 0.13 -24.70
CA GLN A 406 5.54 -0.04 -23.74
C GLN A 406 5.20 1.26 -23.00
N ASP A 407 3.96 1.37 -22.52
CA ASP A 407 3.49 2.53 -21.76
C ASP A 407 3.77 2.36 -20.25
N LEU A 408 4.83 2.98 -19.77
CA LEU A 408 5.23 2.96 -18.36
C LEU A 408 4.64 4.13 -17.53
N ARG A 409 3.74 4.96 -18.11
CA ARG A 409 3.10 6.02 -17.32
C ARG A 409 2.35 5.43 -16.13
N PRO A 410 2.40 6.10 -14.95
CA PRO A 410 1.76 5.59 -13.76
C PRO A 410 0.22 5.58 -13.88
N VAL A 411 -0.39 4.55 -13.33
CA VAL A 411 -1.81 4.46 -12.99
C VAL A 411 -1.88 4.37 -11.47
N TRP A 412 -2.62 5.27 -10.83
CA TRP A 412 -2.56 5.46 -9.38
C TRP A 412 -3.57 4.67 -8.55
N LEU A 413 -4.53 4.04 -9.20
CA LEU A 413 -5.56 3.27 -8.50
C LEU A 413 -5.66 1.83 -9.05
N PRO A 414 -5.70 0.81 -8.19
CA PRO A 414 -5.74 0.86 -6.72
C PRO A 414 -4.41 1.25 -6.07
N THR A 415 -3.29 1.01 -6.74
CA THR A 415 -1.91 1.36 -6.35
C THR A 415 -1.17 1.96 -7.54
N ASN A 416 -0.04 2.62 -7.30
CA ASN A 416 0.82 3.18 -8.34
C ASN A 416 1.45 2.06 -9.18
N GLN A 417 0.98 1.88 -10.40
CA GLN A 417 1.40 0.80 -11.31
C GLN A 417 1.77 1.35 -12.67
N PRO A 418 2.76 0.77 -13.39
CA PRO A 418 2.97 1.11 -14.79
C PRO A 418 1.78 0.64 -15.63
N ARG A 419 1.29 1.46 -16.55
CA ARG A 419 0.08 1.19 -17.36
C ARG A 419 0.18 -0.11 -18.15
N SER A 420 1.36 -0.48 -18.64
CA SER A 420 1.62 -1.74 -19.36
C SER A 420 1.84 -2.94 -18.43
N GLY A 421 1.89 -2.73 -17.10
CA GLY A 421 2.27 -3.76 -16.15
C GLY A 421 3.78 -4.08 -16.13
N GLY A 422 4.60 -3.41 -16.96
CA GLY A 422 6.05 -3.69 -17.06
C GLY A 422 6.32 -5.00 -17.79
N LEU A 423 6.17 -5.00 -19.12
CA LEU A 423 6.48 -6.18 -19.93
C LEU A 423 7.99 -6.38 -20.02
N ILE A 424 8.46 -7.58 -19.70
CA ILE A 424 9.88 -7.94 -19.73
C ILE A 424 10.11 -9.30 -20.41
N THR A 425 11.32 -9.49 -20.92
CA THR A 425 11.90 -10.82 -21.11
C THR A 425 12.82 -11.10 -19.92
N ILE A 426 12.84 -12.35 -19.46
CA ILE A 426 13.67 -12.80 -18.35
C ILE A 426 14.31 -14.14 -18.71
N GLN A 427 15.56 -14.33 -18.33
CA GLN A 427 16.28 -15.59 -18.51
C GLN A 427 17.21 -15.84 -17.32
N ARG A 428 17.55 -17.09 -17.11
CA ARG A 428 18.55 -17.48 -16.09
C ARG A 428 19.96 -17.24 -16.61
N PHE A 429 20.92 -16.96 -15.73
CA PHE A 429 22.33 -16.87 -16.09
C PHE A 429 22.88 -18.21 -16.54
#